data_dc48e8230a2e383ffaba8803057e9e19
#
_entry.id   dc48e8230a2e383ffaba8803057e9e19
#
_cell.length_a   1.000
_cell.length_b   1.000
_cell.length_c   1.000
_cell.angle_alpha   90.00
_cell.angle_beta   90.00
_cell.angle_gamma   90.00
#
_symmetry.space_group_name_H-M   'P 1'
#
loop_
_entity.id
_entity.type
_entity.pdbx_description
1 polymer ?
#
loop_
_entity_poly.entity_id
_entity_poly.type
_entity_poly.pdbx_seq_one_letter_code
_entity_poly.pdbx_strand_id
1 'polypeptide(L)'
;MESGFLFGLLLTSLAGLSTGVGSLIGLLPGALAPGMVSLSLSFSAGVMLFVSLVEIFPKAQLAMASALGPRLGYGAALLAFFAGIGVIALLDWLLPNHPLLPAAASAVAADRSAAGQRRAEAGLLRTGLFTALAIAIHNFPEGLATFVGAIANPRLGISIALAIAIHNIPEGLAIAAPIYHATGNRRLAFLLSFASGLAEPLGALVGYLLLRHLFGPLVFGVIFASVAGIMVYICLDELLPAAQRHGAHGATIAGVLAGMAVMGLSLVLLA
;
A
#
# COMPACT_ATOMS: atom_id res chain seq x y z
N MET A 1 -18.69 7.62 -20.84
CA MET A 1 -17.95 8.20 -19.70
C MET A 1 -18.54 7.77 -18.35
N GLU A 2 -19.85 7.79 -18.16
CA GLU A 2 -20.46 7.39 -16.87
C GLU A 2 -20.23 5.93 -16.48
N SER A 3 -20.31 4.99 -17.43
CA SER A 3 -20.06 3.57 -17.15
C SER A 3 -18.62 3.30 -16.74
N GLY A 4 -17.64 3.97 -17.34
CA GLY A 4 -16.23 3.83 -16.96
C GLY A 4 -15.92 4.44 -15.59
N PHE A 5 -16.57 5.55 -15.25
CA PHE A 5 -16.45 6.17 -13.93
C PHE A 5 -16.96 5.23 -12.83
N LEU A 6 -18.17 4.73 -12.96
CA LEU A 6 -18.76 3.81 -11.98
C LEU A 6 -17.93 2.52 -11.83
N PHE A 7 -17.47 1.99 -12.95
CA PHE A 7 -16.62 0.79 -12.93
C PHE A 7 -15.29 1.03 -12.22
N GLY A 8 -14.60 2.13 -12.53
CA GLY A 8 -13.34 2.49 -11.86
C GLY A 8 -13.54 2.74 -10.36
N LEU A 9 -14.60 3.44 -9.98
CA LEU A 9 -14.93 3.70 -8.58
C LEU A 9 -15.27 2.40 -7.83
N LEU A 10 -15.99 1.48 -8.46
CA LEU A 10 -16.30 0.17 -7.90
C LEU A 10 -15.02 -0.64 -7.64
N LEU A 11 -14.13 -0.74 -8.63
CA LEU A 11 -12.88 -1.48 -8.48
C LEU A 11 -12.00 -0.89 -7.35
N THR A 12 -11.87 0.42 -7.32
CA THR A 12 -11.11 1.12 -6.27
C THR A 12 -11.73 0.91 -4.89
N SER A 13 -13.07 0.97 -4.81
CA SER A 13 -13.76 0.72 -3.54
C SER A 13 -13.59 -0.72 -3.07
N LEU A 14 -13.64 -1.71 -3.97
CA LEU A 14 -13.40 -3.11 -3.62
C LEU A 14 -11.95 -3.34 -3.15
N ALA A 15 -10.98 -2.69 -3.79
CA ALA A 15 -9.59 -2.75 -3.36
C ALA A 15 -9.42 -2.16 -1.95
N GLY A 16 -9.92 -0.96 -1.68
CA GLY A 16 -9.88 -0.36 -0.33
C GLY A 16 -10.65 -1.15 0.73
N LEU A 17 -11.76 -1.79 0.37
CA LEU A 17 -12.50 -2.68 1.28
C LEU A 17 -11.67 -3.88 1.75
N SER A 18 -10.69 -4.33 0.97
CA SER A 18 -9.82 -5.46 1.35
C SER A 18 -8.94 -5.15 2.57
N THR A 19 -8.61 -3.88 2.82
CA THR A 19 -7.99 -3.43 4.09
C THR A 19 -8.86 -3.80 5.29
N GLY A 20 -10.19 -3.72 5.14
CA GLY A 20 -11.15 -4.18 6.15
C GLY A 20 -11.06 -5.69 6.44
N VAL A 21 -10.81 -6.52 5.41
CA VAL A 21 -10.56 -7.96 5.60
C VAL A 21 -9.29 -8.17 6.43
N GLY A 22 -8.21 -7.48 6.10
CA GLY A 22 -6.96 -7.47 6.87
C GLY A 22 -7.17 -7.03 8.32
N SER A 23 -8.02 -6.00 8.51
CA SER A 23 -8.40 -5.53 9.85
C SER A 23 -9.05 -6.63 10.69
N LEU A 24 -9.96 -7.42 10.10
CA LEU A 24 -10.60 -8.54 10.79
C LEU A 24 -9.59 -9.62 11.17
N ILE A 25 -8.64 -9.93 10.29
CA ILE A 25 -7.54 -10.85 10.58
C ILE A 25 -6.68 -10.31 11.72
N GLY A 26 -6.36 -9.02 11.74
CA GLY A 26 -5.60 -8.34 12.81
C GLY A 26 -6.24 -8.42 14.19
N LEU A 27 -7.54 -8.70 14.28
CA LEU A 27 -8.28 -8.89 15.52
C LEU A 27 -8.25 -10.34 16.05
N LEU A 28 -7.68 -11.27 15.30
CA LEU A 28 -7.59 -12.67 15.70
C LEU A 28 -6.46 -12.88 16.74
N PRO A 29 -6.58 -13.88 17.64
CA PRO A 29 -5.49 -14.28 18.52
C PRO A 29 -4.23 -14.64 17.73
N GLY A 30 -3.10 -14.13 18.13
CA GLY A 30 -1.82 -14.40 17.45
C GLY A 30 -1.52 -13.53 16.22
N ALA A 31 -2.37 -12.59 15.86
CA ALA A 31 -2.14 -11.67 14.72
C ALA A 31 -0.82 -10.88 14.83
N LEU A 32 -0.36 -10.57 16.05
CA LEU A 32 0.95 -9.95 16.31
C LEU A 32 2.10 -10.97 16.47
N ALA A 33 1.88 -12.26 16.23
CA ALA A 33 2.98 -13.22 16.26
C ALA A 33 4.07 -12.78 15.23
N PRO A 34 5.35 -12.69 15.63
CA PRO A 34 6.40 -12.13 14.79
C PRO A 34 6.48 -12.76 13.40
N GLY A 35 6.32 -14.08 13.31
CA GLY A 35 6.32 -14.80 12.03
C GLY A 35 5.15 -14.42 11.12
N MET A 36 3.95 -14.18 11.67
CA MET A 36 2.78 -13.72 10.90
C MET A 36 2.99 -12.30 10.37
N VAL A 37 3.49 -11.40 11.21
CA VAL A 37 3.79 -10.02 10.82
C VAL A 37 4.85 -10.00 9.72
N SER A 38 5.97 -10.72 9.91
CA SER A 38 7.03 -10.80 8.92
C SER A 38 6.54 -11.35 7.58
N LEU A 39 5.79 -12.46 7.61
CA LEU A 39 5.26 -13.10 6.40
C LEU A 39 4.27 -12.17 5.68
N SER A 40 3.35 -11.53 6.40
CA SER A 40 2.36 -10.64 5.80
C SER A 40 2.99 -9.43 5.14
N LEU A 41 3.93 -8.75 5.83
CA LEU A 41 4.60 -7.57 5.29
C LEU A 41 5.54 -7.90 4.12
N SER A 42 6.30 -8.99 4.21
CA SER A 42 7.17 -9.41 3.12
C SER A 42 6.40 -9.88 1.88
N PHE A 43 5.29 -10.59 2.07
CA PHE A 43 4.40 -10.97 0.99
C PHE A 43 3.80 -9.74 0.30
N SER A 44 3.28 -8.77 1.08
CA SER A 44 2.77 -7.49 0.56
C SER A 44 3.85 -6.75 -0.26
N ALA A 45 5.07 -6.61 0.28
CA ALA A 45 6.17 -6.00 -0.43
C ALA A 45 6.47 -6.71 -1.76
N GLY A 46 6.40 -8.05 -1.80
CA GLY A 46 6.58 -8.83 -3.02
C GLY A 46 5.53 -8.54 -4.09
N VAL A 47 4.25 -8.51 -3.70
CA VAL A 47 3.14 -8.14 -4.60
C VAL A 47 3.33 -6.74 -5.16
N MET A 48 3.58 -5.76 -4.29
CA MET A 48 3.75 -4.34 -4.65
C MET A 48 4.95 -4.12 -5.58
N LEU A 49 6.13 -4.68 -5.26
CA LEU A 49 7.32 -4.58 -6.11
C LEU A 49 7.06 -5.17 -7.50
N PHE A 50 6.44 -6.34 -7.57
CA PHE A 50 6.20 -7.00 -8.84
C PHE A 50 5.23 -6.20 -9.71
N VAL A 51 4.07 -5.79 -9.17
CA VAL A 51 3.08 -5.03 -9.95
C VAL A 51 3.63 -3.67 -10.37
N SER A 52 4.38 -2.99 -9.50
CA SER A 52 4.97 -1.69 -9.81
C SER A 52 5.94 -1.73 -10.97
N LEU A 53 6.85 -2.73 -10.98
CA LEU A 53 7.93 -2.80 -11.95
C LEU A 53 7.56 -3.58 -13.22
N VAL A 54 6.64 -4.53 -13.14
CA VAL A 54 6.28 -5.42 -14.27
C VAL A 54 5.01 -4.97 -14.99
N GLU A 55 4.08 -4.31 -14.29
CA GLU A 55 2.80 -3.90 -14.87
C GLU A 55 2.66 -2.37 -14.95
N ILE A 56 2.75 -1.65 -13.82
CA ILE A 56 2.42 -0.23 -13.76
C ILE A 56 3.47 0.62 -14.50
N PHE A 57 4.75 0.47 -14.19
CA PHE A 57 5.81 1.28 -14.79
C PHE A 57 5.98 1.04 -16.30
N PRO A 58 5.95 -0.20 -16.84
CA PRO A 58 5.96 -0.42 -18.28
C PRO A 58 4.77 0.20 -19.02
N LYS A 59 3.57 0.20 -18.43
CA LYS A 59 2.40 0.87 -19.01
C LYS A 59 2.59 2.39 -19.03
N ALA A 60 3.19 2.97 -17.99
CA ALA A 60 3.56 4.38 -17.97
C ALA A 60 4.56 4.73 -19.09
N GLN A 61 5.58 3.92 -19.27
CA GLN A 61 6.58 4.09 -20.34
C GLN A 61 5.94 4.08 -21.73
N LEU A 62 5.07 3.10 -22.00
CA LEU A 62 4.37 2.98 -23.28
C LEU A 62 3.47 4.19 -23.54
N ALA A 63 2.73 4.64 -22.53
CA ALA A 63 1.85 5.81 -22.64
C ALA A 63 2.66 7.08 -22.91
N MET A 64 3.76 7.31 -22.19
CA MET A 64 4.63 8.47 -22.41
C MET A 64 5.38 8.41 -23.76
N ALA A 65 5.80 7.21 -24.18
CA ALA A 65 6.43 7.02 -25.47
C ALA A 65 5.48 7.34 -26.63
N SER A 66 4.19 7.01 -26.49
CA SER A 66 3.17 7.37 -27.50
C SER A 66 2.93 8.89 -27.61
N ALA A 67 3.13 9.64 -26.51
CA ALA A 67 2.92 11.09 -26.49
C ALA A 67 4.17 11.90 -26.88
N LEU A 68 5.37 11.45 -26.50
CA LEU A 68 6.63 12.20 -26.58
C LEU A 68 7.68 11.54 -27.50
N GLY A 69 7.38 10.37 -28.05
CA GLY A 69 8.35 9.53 -28.75
C GLY A 69 9.20 8.66 -27.79
N PRO A 70 9.89 7.63 -28.32
CA PRO A 70 10.48 6.58 -27.47
C PRO A 70 11.51 7.08 -26.45
N ARG A 71 12.44 7.94 -26.85
CA ARG A 71 13.53 8.44 -25.98
C ARG A 71 13.03 9.40 -24.90
N LEU A 72 12.27 10.42 -25.32
CA LEU A 72 11.75 11.44 -24.39
C LEU A 72 10.70 10.82 -23.46
N GLY A 73 9.84 9.96 -23.98
CA GLY A 73 8.84 9.26 -23.18
C GLY A 73 9.46 8.38 -22.10
N TYR A 74 10.53 7.63 -22.43
CA TYR A 74 11.26 6.85 -21.43
C TYR A 74 11.90 7.73 -20.36
N GLY A 75 12.58 8.81 -20.76
CA GLY A 75 13.17 9.77 -19.82
C GLY A 75 12.14 10.43 -18.91
N ALA A 76 10.98 10.82 -19.46
CA ALA A 76 9.88 11.42 -18.71
C ALA A 76 9.27 10.41 -17.71
N ALA A 77 9.12 9.13 -18.09
CA ALA A 77 8.66 8.09 -17.18
C ALA A 77 9.63 7.86 -16.02
N LEU A 78 10.94 7.81 -16.29
CA LEU A 78 11.96 7.73 -15.23
C LEU A 78 11.91 8.94 -14.31
N LEU A 79 11.79 10.14 -14.86
CA LEU A 79 11.70 11.36 -14.06
C LEU A 79 10.47 11.35 -13.17
N ALA A 80 9.30 10.96 -13.69
CA ALA A 80 8.07 10.86 -12.92
C ALA A 80 8.17 9.76 -11.82
N PHE A 81 8.81 8.62 -12.12
CA PHE A 81 9.06 7.55 -11.16
C PHE A 81 9.90 8.06 -9.96
N PHE A 82 11.03 8.69 -10.24
CA PHE A 82 11.88 9.25 -9.18
C PHE A 82 11.26 10.46 -8.48
N ALA A 83 10.42 11.24 -9.17
CA ALA A 83 9.64 12.29 -8.54
C ALA A 83 8.63 11.70 -7.53
N GLY A 84 7.98 10.59 -7.87
CA GLY A 84 7.12 9.85 -6.94
C GLY A 84 7.87 9.40 -5.68
N ILE A 85 9.05 8.79 -5.84
CA ILE A 85 9.96 8.46 -4.73
C ILE A 85 10.27 9.72 -3.90
N GLY A 86 10.65 10.82 -4.56
CA GLY A 86 11.01 12.06 -3.88
C GLY A 86 9.86 12.67 -3.09
N VAL A 87 8.63 12.59 -3.61
CA VAL A 87 7.42 13.09 -2.91
C VAL A 87 7.16 12.30 -1.64
N ILE A 88 7.17 10.96 -1.73
CA ILE A 88 6.88 10.14 -0.54
C ILE A 88 8.03 10.22 0.48
N ALA A 89 9.29 10.23 0.04
CA ALA A 89 10.44 10.43 0.90
C ALA A 89 10.42 11.79 1.63
N LEU A 90 9.96 12.85 0.95
CA LEU A 90 9.76 14.16 1.56
C LEU A 90 8.63 14.14 2.60
N LEU A 91 7.51 13.49 2.28
CA LEU A 91 6.40 13.32 3.23
C LEU A 91 6.84 12.53 4.46
N ASP A 92 7.59 11.47 4.28
CA ASP A 92 8.16 10.66 5.35
C ASP A 92 9.12 11.49 6.23
N TRP A 93 9.98 12.29 5.62
CA TRP A 93 10.88 13.20 6.35
C TRP A 93 10.14 14.29 7.13
N LEU A 94 9.00 14.77 6.61
CA LEU A 94 8.16 15.78 7.29
C LEU A 94 7.33 15.19 8.43
N LEU A 95 7.05 13.89 8.40
CA LEU A 95 6.31 13.18 9.44
C LEU A 95 7.31 12.60 10.46
N PRO A 96 7.48 13.18 11.66
CA PRO A 96 8.54 12.77 12.57
C PRO A 96 8.34 11.34 13.10
N ASN A 97 9.34 10.49 12.84
CA ASN A 97 9.58 9.19 13.46
C ASN A 97 8.42 8.19 13.38
N HIS A 98 8.27 7.55 12.23
CA HIS A 98 7.46 6.35 12.19
C HIS A 98 8.23 5.04 12.05
N PRO A 99 8.36 4.28 13.11
CA PRO A 99 8.59 2.85 12.93
C PRO A 99 7.22 2.22 12.66
N LEU A 100 7.00 1.65 11.49
CA LEU A 100 5.77 0.90 11.12
C LEU A 100 5.42 -0.27 12.06
N LEU A 101 6.30 -0.67 12.93
CA LEU A 101 6.02 -1.59 14.05
C LEU A 101 7.12 -1.38 15.12
N PRO A 102 6.76 -1.14 16.37
CA PRO A 102 7.71 -0.61 17.33
C PRO A 102 8.61 -1.66 17.94
N ALA A 103 9.78 -1.18 18.34
CA ALA A 103 10.49 -1.65 19.52
C ALA A 103 9.63 -1.77 20.81
N ALA A 104 8.39 -1.25 20.78
CA ALA A 104 7.45 -1.34 21.90
C ALA A 104 7.05 -2.78 22.25
N ALA A 105 6.91 -3.69 21.29
CA ALA A 105 6.67 -5.10 21.59
C ALA A 105 7.83 -5.75 22.37
N SER A 106 9.06 -5.31 22.11
CA SER A 106 10.24 -5.78 22.85
C SER A 106 10.39 -5.10 24.23
N ALA A 107 9.95 -3.85 24.37
CA ALA A 107 10.00 -3.12 25.63
C ALA A 107 8.90 -3.59 26.62
N VAL A 108 7.75 -4.09 26.12
CA VAL A 108 6.68 -4.70 26.95
C VAL A 108 7.21 -5.92 27.71
N ALA A 109 8.15 -6.65 27.15
CA ALA A 109 8.73 -7.84 27.79
C ALA A 109 9.67 -7.54 28.96
N ALA A 110 10.18 -6.32 29.08
CA ALA A 110 11.25 -5.96 30.02
C ALA A 110 10.76 -5.32 31.35
N ASP A 111 9.69 -4.53 31.32
CA ASP A 111 9.17 -3.85 32.52
C ASP A 111 7.74 -4.32 32.87
N ARG A 112 7.64 -5.21 33.86
CA ARG A 112 6.36 -5.77 34.35
C ARG A 112 5.62 -4.83 35.31
N SER A 113 6.08 -3.61 35.54
CA SER A 113 5.36 -2.65 36.37
C SER A 113 4.11 -2.12 35.64
N ALA A 114 3.10 -1.68 36.41
CA ALA A 114 1.89 -1.05 35.84
C ALA A 114 2.21 0.24 35.07
N ALA A 115 3.33 0.90 35.35
CA ALA A 115 3.81 2.07 34.61
C ALA A 115 4.49 1.65 33.28
N GLY A 116 5.26 0.57 33.27
CA GLY A 116 5.86 -0.02 32.06
C GLY A 116 4.80 -0.50 31.10
N GLN A 117 3.77 -1.18 31.61
CA GLN A 117 2.66 -1.68 30.79
C GLN A 117 1.87 -0.54 30.12
N ARG A 118 1.54 0.53 30.86
CA ARG A 118 0.87 1.72 30.28
C ARG A 118 1.72 2.42 29.23
N ARG A 119 3.05 2.52 29.41
CA ARG A 119 3.95 3.09 28.39
C ARG A 119 3.98 2.25 27.13
N ALA A 120 3.96 0.95 27.27
CA ALA A 120 3.94 0.01 26.17
C ALA A 120 2.62 0.08 25.38
N GLU A 121 1.48 0.10 26.06
CA GLU A 121 0.16 0.28 25.44
C GLU A 121 0.07 1.62 24.69
N ALA A 122 0.53 2.72 25.30
CA ALA A 122 0.59 4.03 24.63
C ALA A 122 1.52 4.01 23.40
N GLY A 123 2.65 3.30 23.46
CA GLY A 123 3.55 3.10 22.34
C GLY A 123 2.89 2.34 21.20
N LEU A 124 2.21 1.23 21.49
CA LEU A 124 1.47 0.43 20.49
C LEU A 124 0.34 1.24 19.84
N LEU A 125 -0.43 1.98 20.62
CA LEU A 125 -1.50 2.83 20.08
C LEU A 125 -0.92 3.89 19.14
N ARG A 126 0.13 4.60 19.59
CA ARG A 126 0.80 5.60 18.77
C ARG A 126 1.26 5.01 17.45
N THR A 127 1.90 3.86 17.46
CA THR A 127 2.34 3.16 16.25
C THR A 127 1.19 2.83 15.33
N GLY A 128 0.13 2.20 15.85
CA GLY A 128 -1.02 1.87 15.03
C GLY A 128 -1.67 3.09 14.37
N LEU A 129 -1.73 4.24 15.08
CA LEU A 129 -2.25 5.49 14.52
C LEU A 129 -1.35 6.06 13.42
N PHE A 130 -0.03 6.05 13.62
CA PHE A 130 0.91 6.52 12.59
C PHE A 130 0.91 5.59 11.38
N THR A 131 0.89 4.28 11.60
CA THR A 131 0.75 3.30 10.52
C THR A 131 -0.54 3.52 9.72
N ALA A 132 -1.67 3.77 10.40
CA ALA A 132 -2.93 4.08 9.72
C ALA A 132 -2.84 5.34 8.86
N LEU A 133 -2.17 6.39 9.35
CA LEU A 133 -1.95 7.62 8.59
C LEU A 133 -1.02 7.39 7.39
N ALA A 134 0.10 6.70 7.58
CA ALA A 134 1.04 6.40 6.50
C ALA A 134 0.36 5.59 5.39
N ILE A 135 -0.36 4.52 5.76
CA ILE A 135 -1.12 3.69 4.83
C ILE A 135 -2.22 4.51 4.13
N ALA A 136 -2.93 5.40 4.80
CA ALA A 136 -3.90 6.26 4.14
C ALA A 136 -3.26 7.21 3.10
N ILE A 137 -2.06 7.71 3.37
CA ILE A 137 -1.32 8.59 2.45
C ILE A 137 -0.92 7.85 1.17
N HIS A 138 -0.47 6.59 1.27
CA HIS A 138 -0.09 5.86 0.06
C HIS A 138 -1.28 5.19 -0.66
N ASN A 139 -2.33 4.80 0.03
CA ASN A 139 -3.55 4.29 -0.58
C ASN A 139 -4.25 5.32 -1.48
N PHE A 140 -4.10 6.60 -1.18
CA PHE A 140 -4.70 7.66 -2.00
C PHE A 140 -4.15 7.68 -3.46
N PRO A 141 -2.82 7.69 -3.72
CA PRO A 141 -2.27 7.50 -5.07
C PRO A 141 -2.62 6.16 -5.72
N GLU A 142 -2.73 5.08 -4.96
CA GLU A 142 -3.09 3.76 -5.47
C GLU A 142 -4.54 3.72 -5.97
N GLY A 143 -5.45 4.33 -5.23
CA GLY A 143 -6.82 4.51 -5.67
C GLY A 143 -6.93 5.33 -6.95
N LEU A 144 -6.13 6.38 -7.10
CA LEU A 144 -6.03 7.15 -8.33
C LEU A 144 -5.52 6.28 -9.49
N ALA A 145 -4.45 5.50 -9.29
CA ALA A 145 -3.89 4.62 -10.33
C ALA A 145 -4.90 3.55 -10.77
N THR A 146 -5.57 2.87 -9.82
CA THR A 146 -6.62 1.89 -10.11
C THR A 146 -7.73 2.49 -10.96
N PHE A 147 -8.22 3.66 -10.57
CA PHE A 147 -9.29 4.37 -11.25
C PHE A 147 -8.90 4.79 -12.67
N VAL A 148 -7.73 5.42 -12.82
CA VAL A 148 -7.22 5.86 -14.13
C VAL A 148 -6.92 4.65 -15.03
N GLY A 149 -6.38 3.57 -14.47
CA GLY A 149 -6.19 2.31 -15.16
C GLY A 149 -7.50 1.71 -15.67
N ALA A 150 -8.55 1.72 -14.85
CA ALA A 150 -9.86 1.20 -15.20
C ALA A 150 -10.56 2.01 -16.32
N ILE A 151 -10.40 3.33 -16.31
CA ILE A 151 -10.90 4.20 -17.38
C ILE A 151 -10.14 3.97 -18.67
N ALA A 152 -8.80 3.84 -18.61
CA ALA A 152 -7.98 3.64 -19.79
C ALA A 152 -8.19 2.25 -20.41
N ASN A 153 -8.25 1.21 -19.58
CA ASN A 153 -8.46 -0.18 -19.98
C ASN A 153 -9.08 -0.98 -18.82
N PRO A 154 -10.30 -1.53 -18.97
CA PRO A 154 -10.96 -2.32 -17.93
C PRO A 154 -10.13 -3.49 -17.40
N ARG A 155 -9.42 -4.23 -18.27
CA ARG A 155 -8.57 -5.35 -17.85
C ARG A 155 -7.41 -4.87 -16.98
N LEU A 156 -6.75 -3.77 -17.39
CA LEU A 156 -5.70 -3.15 -16.61
C LEU A 156 -6.21 -2.71 -15.22
N GLY A 157 -7.39 -2.08 -15.17
CA GLY A 157 -8.02 -1.70 -13.92
C GLY A 157 -8.30 -2.89 -12.99
N ILE A 158 -8.79 -4.01 -13.54
CA ILE A 158 -9.02 -5.25 -12.78
C ILE A 158 -7.70 -5.80 -12.24
N SER A 159 -6.64 -5.86 -13.07
CA SER A 159 -5.33 -6.37 -12.67
C SER A 159 -4.74 -5.56 -11.52
N ILE A 160 -4.81 -4.22 -11.62
CA ILE A 160 -4.31 -3.31 -10.57
C ILE A 160 -5.16 -3.45 -9.32
N ALA A 161 -6.49 -3.42 -9.43
CA ALA A 161 -7.39 -3.56 -8.29
C ALA A 161 -7.19 -4.88 -7.54
N LEU A 162 -6.94 -5.99 -8.26
CA LEU A 162 -6.65 -7.28 -7.64
C LEU A 162 -5.31 -7.25 -6.91
N ALA A 163 -4.27 -6.68 -7.52
CA ALA A 163 -2.97 -6.52 -6.87
C ALA A 163 -3.09 -5.73 -5.57
N ILE A 164 -3.76 -4.58 -5.63
CA ILE A 164 -3.99 -3.70 -4.47
C ILE A 164 -4.82 -4.44 -3.42
N ALA A 165 -5.90 -5.10 -3.79
CA ALA A 165 -6.69 -5.88 -2.84
C ALA A 165 -5.88 -6.95 -2.10
N ILE A 166 -4.94 -7.62 -2.78
CA ILE A 166 -4.10 -8.65 -2.19
C ILE A 166 -3.12 -8.07 -1.16
N HIS A 167 -2.48 -6.94 -1.43
CA HIS A 167 -1.53 -6.35 -0.48
C HIS A 167 -2.19 -5.53 0.63
N ASN A 168 -3.37 -4.97 0.40
CA ASN A 168 -4.15 -4.25 1.42
C ASN A 168 -4.57 -5.13 2.61
N ILE A 169 -4.72 -6.44 2.40
CA ILE A 169 -5.01 -7.38 3.50
C ILE A 169 -3.90 -7.36 4.56
N PRO A 170 -2.62 -7.58 4.24
CA PRO A 170 -1.51 -7.38 5.17
C PRO A 170 -1.46 -6.00 5.84
N GLU A 171 -1.77 -4.94 5.11
CA GLU A 171 -1.77 -3.57 5.63
C GLU A 171 -2.87 -3.35 6.67
N GLY A 172 -4.06 -3.83 6.40
CA GLY A 172 -5.15 -3.79 7.36
C GLY A 172 -4.82 -4.51 8.67
N LEU A 173 -4.12 -5.64 8.59
CA LEU A 173 -3.60 -6.37 9.76
C LEU A 173 -2.55 -5.52 10.50
N ALA A 174 -1.63 -4.89 9.78
CA ALA A 174 -0.56 -4.07 10.36
C ALA A 174 -1.08 -2.87 11.15
N ILE A 175 -2.25 -2.34 10.80
CA ILE A 175 -2.94 -1.26 11.53
C ILE A 175 -3.76 -1.81 12.70
N ALA A 176 -4.64 -2.76 12.42
CA ALA A 176 -5.65 -3.20 13.39
C ALA A 176 -5.05 -3.94 14.59
N ALA A 177 -4.03 -4.78 14.35
CA ALA A 177 -3.46 -5.60 15.41
C ALA A 177 -2.81 -4.76 16.55
N PRO A 178 -1.91 -3.78 16.30
CA PRO A 178 -1.33 -2.99 17.38
C PRO A 178 -2.37 -2.13 18.11
N ILE A 179 -3.35 -1.56 17.40
CA ILE A 179 -4.41 -0.76 18.01
C ILE A 179 -5.27 -1.63 18.94
N TYR A 180 -5.64 -2.81 18.50
CA TYR A 180 -6.42 -3.73 19.32
C TYR A 180 -5.66 -4.17 20.59
N HIS A 181 -4.39 -4.52 20.45
CA HIS A 181 -3.56 -4.91 21.59
C HIS A 181 -3.35 -3.78 22.60
N ALA A 182 -3.25 -2.53 22.13
CA ALA A 182 -3.12 -1.36 23.00
C ALA A 182 -4.40 -0.99 23.73
N THR A 183 -5.56 -1.17 23.11
CA THR A 183 -6.82 -0.60 23.60
C THR A 183 -7.84 -1.66 24.07
N GLY A 184 -7.69 -2.92 23.67
CA GLY A 184 -8.70 -3.96 23.81
C GLY A 184 -9.98 -3.69 23.00
N ASN A 185 -10.03 -2.60 22.22
CA ASN A 185 -11.22 -2.13 21.52
C ASN A 185 -11.22 -2.57 20.04
N ARG A 186 -11.88 -3.69 19.74
CA ARG A 186 -12.00 -4.23 18.38
C ARG A 186 -12.63 -3.25 17.40
N ARG A 187 -13.65 -2.50 17.83
CA ARG A 187 -14.35 -1.55 16.96
C ARG A 187 -13.45 -0.39 16.55
N LEU A 188 -12.68 0.16 17.49
CA LEU A 188 -11.73 1.23 17.21
C LEU A 188 -10.65 0.76 16.25
N ALA A 189 -10.05 -0.41 16.50
CA ALA A 189 -9.01 -0.99 15.65
C ALA A 189 -9.52 -1.22 14.21
N PHE A 190 -10.71 -1.81 14.07
CA PHE A 190 -11.36 -2.01 12.78
C PHE A 190 -11.62 -0.68 12.07
N LEU A 191 -12.24 0.30 12.74
CA LEU A 191 -12.64 1.56 12.10
C LEU A 191 -11.43 2.38 11.63
N LEU A 192 -10.35 2.44 12.42
CA LEU A 192 -9.15 3.18 12.01
C LEU A 192 -8.43 2.51 10.83
N SER A 193 -8.33 1.20 10.85
CA SER A 193 -7.76 0.46 9.73
C SER A 193 -8.65 0.53 8.47
N PHE A 194 -9.95 0.37 8.62
CA PHE A 194 -10.90 0.51 7.51
C PHE A 194 -10.89 1.92 6.91
N ALA A 195 -10.77 2.95 7.75
CA ALA A 195 -10.70 4.33 7.30
C ALA A 195 -9.46 4.60 6.42
N SER A 196 -8.31 3.95 6.68
CA SER A 196 -7.15 4.07 5.81
C SER A 196 -7.41 3.51 4.40
N GLY A 197 -8.16 2.41 4.29
CA GLY A 197 -8.58 1.85 2.99
C GLY A 197 -9.55 2.76 2.22
N LEU A 198 -10.34 3.61 2.90
CA LEU A 198 -11.21 4.58 2.23
C LEU A 198 -10.43 5.71 1.52
N ALA A 199 -9.14 5.85 1.78
CA ALA A 199 -8.29 6.78 1.04
C ALA A 199 -8.22 6.42 -0.47
N GLU A 200 -8.38 5.15 -0.85
CA GLU A 200 -8.40 4.74 -2.24
C GLU A 200 -9.61 5.30 -3.02
N PRO A 201 -10.88 5.05 -2.65
CA PRO A 201 -11.99 5.65 -3.37
C PRO A 201 -11.99 7.18 -3.28
N LEU A 202 -11.42 7.76 -2.22
CA LEU A 202 -11.21 9.20 -2.13
C LEU A 202 -10.19 9.67 -3.18
N GLY A 203 -9.06 8.97 -3.34
CA GLY A 203 -8.06 9.24 -4.37
C GLY A 203 -8.63 9.15 -5.78
N ALA A 204 -9.45 8.12 -6.04
CA ALA A 204 -10.18 7.97 -7.30
C ALA A 204 -11.10 9.17 -7.58
N LEU A 205 -11.90 9.56 -6.60
CA LEU A 205 -12.87 10.65 -6.73
C LEU A 205 -12.17 12.00 -6.95
N VAL A 206 -11.20 12.33 -6.11
CA VAL A 206 -10.42 13.58 -6.20
C VAL A 206 -9.66 13.62 -7.52
N GLY A 207 -8.99 12.53 -7.88
CA GLY A 207 -8.27 12.42 -9.14
C GLY A 207 -9.19 12.61 -10.36
N TYR A 208 -10.37 12.01 -10.34
CA TYR A 208 -11.37 12.24 -11.40
C TYR A 208 -11.77 13.71 -11.48
N LEU A 209 -12.15 14.32 -10.36
CA LEU A 209 -12.61 15.71 -10.34
C LEU A 209 -11.56 16.69 -10.87
N LEU A 210 -10.28 16.47 -10.49
CA LEU A 210 -9.18 17.35 -10.88
C LEU A 210 -8.68 17.09 -12.30
N LEU A 211 -8.65 15.83 -12.74
CA LEU A 211 -7.94 15.42 -13.95
C LEU A 211 -8.86 15.04 -15.11
N ARG A 212 -10.19 14.98 -14.94
CA ARG A 212 -11.14 14.50 -15.96
C ARG A 212 -11.04 15.21 -17.32
N HIS A 213 -10.60 16.46 -17.34
CA HIS A 213 -10.42 17.24 -18.56
C HIS A 213 -9.00 17.16 -19.15
N LEU A 214 -8.08 16.53 -18.41
CA LEU A 214 -6.67 16.41 -18.76
C LEU A 214 -6.28 14.95 -19.09
N PHE A 215 -7.22 14.00 -18.99
CA PHE A 215 -6.92 12.59 -19.24
C PHE A 215 -6.39 12.39 -20.66
N GLY A 216 -5.17 11.88 -20.74
CA GLY A 216 -4.46 11.55 -21.95
C GLY A 216 -3.21 10.72 -21.65
N PRO A 217 -2.52 10.22 -22.68
CA PRO A 217 -1.37 9.32 -22.48
C PRO A 217 -0.28 9.92 -21.57
N LEU A 218 -0.05 11.23 -21.65
CA LEU A 218 0.95 11.90 -20.83
C LEU A 218 0.57 11.92 -19.34
N VAL A 219 -0.66 12.34 -19.03
CA VAL A 219 -1.14 12.38 -17.62
C VAL A 219 -1.24 10.99 -17.05
N PHE A 220 -1.75 10.02 -17.81
CA PHE A 220 -1.74 8.61 -17.44
C PHE A 220 -0.32 8.15 -17.10
N GLY A 221 0.64 8.41 -17.98
CA GLY A 221 2.03 8.00 -17.79
C GLY A 221 2.68 8.64 -16.56
N VAL A 222 2.43 9.95 -16.30
CA VAL A 222 2.94 10.64 -15.10
C VAL A 222 2.39 9.99 -13.83
N ILE A 223 1.06 9.80 -13.75
CA ILE A 223 0.41 9.20 -12.56
C ILE A 223 0.97 7.80 -12.32
N PHE A 224 0.97 6.94 -13.33
CA PHE A 224 1.41 5.55 -13.21
C PHE A 224 2.89 5.44 -12.82
N ALA A 225 3.76 6.20 -13.47
CA ALA A 225 5.18 6.19 -13.12
C ALA A 225 5.43 6.70 -11.69
N SER A 226 4.76 7.78 -11.28
CA SER A 226 4.90 8.31 -9.92
C SER A 226 4.39 7.34 -8.87
N VAL A 227 3.23 6.70 -9.09
CA VAL A 227 2.68 5.70 -8.16
C VAL A 227 3.58 4.48 -8.08
N ALA A 228 4.12 3.99 -9.20
CA ALA A 228 5.09 2.90 -9.18
C ALA A 228 6.34 3.26 -8.34
N GLY A 229 6.82 4.50 -8.43
CA GLY A 229 7.92 5.00 -7.61
C GLY A 229 7.58 5.05 -6.12
N ILE A 230 6.40 5.57 -5.77
CA ILE A 230 5.88 5.61 -4.39
C ILE A 230 5.83 4.19 -3.81
N MET A 231 5.23 3.24 -4.52
CA MET A 231 5.10 1.85 -4.09
C MET A 231 6.45 1.17 -3.87
N VAL A 232 7.42 1.40 -4.78
CA VAL A 232 8.79 0.86 -4.62
C VAL A 232 9.47 1.45 -3.38
N TYR A 233 9.35 2.76 -3.15
CA TYR A 233 9.91 3.39 -1.95
C TYR A 233 9.35 2.76 -0.66
N ILE A 234 8.03 2.67 -0.55
CA ILE A 234 7.34 2.08 0.62
C ILE A 234 7.79 0.65 0.87
N CYS A 235 7.94 -0.16 -0.20
CA CYS A 235 8.45 -1.52 -0.06
C CYS A 235 9.85 -1.56 0.54
N LEU A 236 10.75 -0.69 0.08
CA LEU A 236 12.16 -0.70 0.46
C LEU A 236 12.41 -0.06 1.82
N ASP A 237 11.72 1.04 2.11
CA ASP A 237 11.95 1.84 3.32
C ASP A 237 11.12 1.36 4.51
N GLU A 238 9.90 0.89 4.26
CA GLU A 238 8.96 0.55 5.32
C GLU A 238 8.73 -0.96 5.44
N LEU A 239 8.18 -1.62 4.41
CA LEU A 239 7.67 -3.00 4.53
C LEU A 239 8.79 -4.02 4.74
N LEU A 240 9.85 -3.97 3.95
CA LEU A 240 10.96 -4.93 4.06
C LEU A 240 11.74 -4.78 5.37
N PRO A 241 12.12 -3.57 5.82
CA PRO A 241 12.75 -3.40 7.13
C PRO A 241 11.85 -3.85 8.28
N ALA A 242 10.53 -3.57 8.21
CA ALA A 242 9.58 -4.04 9.21
C ALA A 242 9.46 -5.57 9.22
N ALA A 243 9.37 -6.22 8.07
CA ALA A 243 9.32 -7.67 7.95
C ALA A 243 10.58 -8.33 8.54
N GLN A 244 11.78 -7.78 8.25
CA GLN A 244 13.06 -8.29 8.76
C GLN A 244 13.22 -8.16 10.27
N ARG A 245 12.61 -7.16 10.91
CA ARG A 245 12.63 -7.02 12.37
C ARG A 245 11.82 -8.10 13.07
N HIS A 246 10.84 -8.71 12.40
CA HIS A 246 9.89 -9.66 12.98
C HIS A 246 10.11 -11.11 12.52
N GLY A 247 11.01 -11.35 11.57
CA GLY A 247 11.29 -12.68 11.03
C GLY A 247 12.74 -12.91 10.65
N ALA A 248 13.08 -14.18 10.45
CA ALA A 248 14.38 -14.55 9.91
C ALA A 248 14.53 -14.06 8.47
N HIS A 249 15.72 -13.63 8.09
CA HIS A 249 16.03 -13.11 6.75
C HIS A 249 15.52 -14.05 5.62
N GLY A 250 15.76 -15.36 5.74
CA GLY A 250 15.31 -16.34 4.75
C GLY A 250 13.77 -16.42 4.62
N ALA A 251 13.04 -16.29 5.73
CA ALA A 251 11.57 -16.27 5.73
C ALA A 251 11.04 -14.99 5.06
N THR A 252 11.67 -13.84 5.34
CA THR A 252 11.32 -12.58 4.68
C THR A 252 11.53 -12.67 3.16
N ILE A 253 12.66 -13.19 2.69
CA ILE A 253 12.91 -13.38 1.25
C ILE A 253 11.91 -14.35 0.64
N ALA A 254 11.59 -15.46 1.32
CA ALA A 254 10.58 -16.40 0.85
C ALA A 254 9.19 -15.75 0.73
N GLY A 255 8.81 -14.90 1.69
CA GLY A 255 7.58 -14.13 1.65
C GLY A 255 7.53 -13.18 0.43
N VAL A 256 8.61 -12.42 0.19
CA VAL A 256 8.72 -11.55 -1.01
C VAL A 256 8.55 -12.36 -2.30
N LEU A 257 9.30 -13.45 -2.44
CA LEU A 257 9.22 -14.30 -3.64
C LEU A 257 7.83 -14.91 -3.83
N ALA A 258 7.18 -15.31 -2.74
CA ALA A 258 5.80 -15.81 -2.78
C ALA A 258 4.81 -14.72 -3.24
N GLY A 259 4.94 -13.50 -2.73
CA GLY A 259 4.14 -12.35 -3.17
C GLY A 259 4.33 -12.05 -4.65
N MET A 260 5.60 -12.00 -5.12
CA MET A 260 5.92 -11.82 -6.54
C MET A 260 5.33 -12.93 -7.41
N ALA A 261 5.42 -14.19 -6.96
CA ALA A 261 4.89 -15.33 -7.70
C ALA A 261 3.36 -15.31 -7.80
N VAL A 262 2.66 -15.00 -6.71
CA VAL A 262 1.20 -14.86 -6.69
C VAL A 262 0.76 -13.73 -7.61
N MET A 263 1.44 -12.58 -7.56
CA MET A 263 1.14 -11.46 -8.45
C MET A 263 1.41 -11.81 -9.92
N GLY A 264 2.55 -12.44 -10.21
CA GLY A 264 2.88 -12.88 -11.57
C GLY A 264 1.86 -13.87 -12.13
N LEU A 265 1.41 -14.82 -11.30
CA LEU A 265 0.35 -15.77 -11.68
C LEU A 265 -0.99 -15.04 -11.94
N SER A 266 -1.35 -14.06 -11.10
CA SER A 266 -2.58 -13.29 -11.30
C SER A 266 -2.57 -12.51 -12.61
N LEU A 267 -1.44 -11.92 -12.99
CA LEU A 267 -1.28 -11.24 -14.29
C LEU A 267 -1.46 -12.19 -15.47
N VAL A 268 -0.90 -13.40 -15.37
CA VAL A 268 -1.06 -14.43 -16.42
C VAL A 268 -2.53 -14.85 -16.57
N LEU A 269 -3.26 -14.99 -15.46
CA LEU A 269 -4.67 -15.38 -15.48
C LEU A 269 -5.60 -14.28 -16.01
N LEU A 270 -5.17 -13.02 -15.97
CA LEU A 270 -5.93 -11.86 -16.44
C LEU A 270 -5.51 -11.37 -17.83
N ALA A 271 -4.40 -11.86 -18.38
CA ALA A 271 -3.92 -11.54 -19.74
C ALA A 271 -4.83 -12.16 -20.80
#